data_fedb925a7fa1c434a7a3cc59113c83a5
#
_entry.id   fedb925a7fa1c434a7a3cc59113c83a5
#
_cell.length_a   1.000
_cell.length_b   1.000
_cell.length_c   1.000
_cell.angle_alpha   90.00
_cell.angle_beta   90.00
_cell.angle_gamma   90.00
#
_symmetry.space_group_name_H-M   'P 1'
#
loop_
_entity.id
_entity.type
_entity.pdbx_description
1 polymer ?
#
loop_
_entity_poly.entity_id
_entity_poly.type
_entity_poly.pdbx_seq_one_letter_code
_entity_poly.pdbx_strand_id
1 'polypeptide(L)'
;MQMFKGIVFLAVFIPSLACHGQDFKADFDKSFHAGDTTSQILVLKEWEASNPKDPELFTRYFNYFFAKSKKKVLALTSDPPYGEGLLIQDSTGSTVGYMGDRIYFDPNLLQAAFNRIDSGIALFPDRLDMRFGKIYALGQEKDWT
;
A
#
# COMPACT_ATOMS: atom_id res chain seq x y z
N MET A 1 -50.68 -11.92 -60.35
CA MET A 1 -50.01 -12.85 -59.38
C MET A 1 -48.79 -12.16 -58.84
N GLN A 2 -48.99 -11.40 -57.72
CA GLN A 2 -47.93 -10.61 -57.11
C GLN A 2 -47.34 -11.38 -55.92
N MET A 3 -46.04 -11.66 -56.00
CA MET A 3 -45.28 -12.32 -54.93
C MET A 3 -44.81 -11.25 -53.92
N PHE A 4 -45.37 -11.27 -52.73
CA PHE A 4 -44.87 -10.49 -51.60
C PHE A 4 -43.55 -11.13 -51.06
N LYS A 5 -42.45 -10.39 -51.19
CA LYS A 5 -41.19 -10.75 -50.53
C LYS A 5 -41.22 -10.12 -49.11
N GLY A 6 -41.41 -10.99 -48.10
CA GLY A 6 -41.28 -10.59 -46.72
C GLY A 6 -39.82 -10.40 -46.32
N ILE A 7 -39.46 -9.20 -45.91
CA ILE A 7 -38.15 -8.89 -45.32
C ILE A 7 -38.26 -9.21 -43.82
N VAL A 8 -37.54 -10.23 -43.40
CA VAL A 8 -37.38 -10.55 -41.97
C VAL A 8 -36.27 -9.67 -41.40
N PHE A 9 -36.66 -8.69 -40.57
CA PHE A 9 -35.73 -7.89 -39.80
C PHE A 9 -35.23 -8.71 -38.60
N LEU A 10 -34.00 -9.21 -38.66
CA LEU A 10 -33.34 -9.88 -37.52
C LEU A 10 -32.83 -8.77 -36.59
N ALA A 11 -33.54 -8.49 -35.50
CA ALA A 11 -33.11 -7.59 -34.45
C ALA A 11 -31.97 -8.24 -33.66
N VAL A 12 -30.72 -7.84 -33.92
CA VAL A 12 -29.55 -8.22 -33.11
C VAL A 12 -29.63 -7.49 -31.79
N PHE A 13 -30.03 -8.21 -30.75
CA PHE A 13 -30.01 -7.74 -29.37
C PHE A 13 -28.55 -7.79 -28.88
N ILE A 14 -27.86 -6.65 -28.92
CA ILE A 14 -26.53 -6.50 -28.29
C ILE A 14 -26.77 -6.26 -26.81
N PRO A 15 -26.42 -7.20 -25.92
CA PRO A 15 -26.46 -6.94 -24.49
C PRO A 15 -25.42 -5.85 -24.21
N SER A 16 -25.86 -4.69 -23.75
CA SER A 16 -25.01 -3.65 -23.19
C SER A 16 -24.34 -4.26 -21.95
N LEU A 17 -23.09 -4.68 -22.08
CA LEU A 17 -22.24 -4.92 -20.93
C LEU A 17 -22.12 -3.59 -20.19
N ALA A 18 -22.89 -3.42 -19.11
CA ALA A 18 -22.70 -2.36 -18.16
C ALA A 18 -21.30 -2.58 -17.57
N CYS A 19 -20.31 -1.88 -18.14
CA CYS A 19 -18.98 -1.77 -17.57
C CYS A 19 -19.16 -0.97 -16.26
N HIS A 20 -19.41 -1.68 -15.15
CA HIS A 20 -19.26 -1.10 -13.82
C HIS A 20 -17.77 -0.83 -13.70
N GLY A 21 -17.37 0.43 -13.84
CA GLY A 21 -16.00 0.86 -13.62
C GLY A 21 -15.60 0.40 -12.22
N GLN A 22 -14.66 -0.54 -12.13
CA GLN A 22 -14.15 -1.03 -10.86
C GLN A 22 -13.47 0.14 -10.16
N ASP A 23 -13.89 0.45 -8.93
CA ASP A 23 -13.26 1.46 -8.10
C ASP A 23 -12.09 0.84 -7.33
N PHE A 24 -10.96 0.67 -8.03
CA PHE A 24 -9.74 0.10 -7.46
C PHE A 24 -9.28 0.80 -6.19
N LYS A 25 -9.49 2.11 -6.11
CA LYS A 25 -9.12 2.89 -4.92
C LYS A 25 -9.94 2.45 -3.71
N ALA A 26 -11.26 2.36 -3.85
CA ALA A 26 -12.15 1.91 -2.78
C ALA A 26 -11.86 0.46 -2.39
N ASP A 27 -11.64 -0.43 -3.36
CA ASP A 27 -11.31 -1.84 -3.11
C ASP A 27 -9.97 -1.99 -2.39
N PHE A 28 -8.96 -1.21 -2.77
CA PHE A 28 -7.68 -1.18 -2.06
C PHE A 28 -7.85 -0.64 -0.64
N ASP A 29 -8.50 0.50 -0.46
CA ASP A 29 -8.68 1.13 0.85
C ASP A 29 -9.43 0.19 1.81
N LYS A 30 -10.43 -0.52 1.33
CA LYS A 30 -11.15 -1.55 2.11
C LYS A 30 -10.22 -2.67 2.57
N SER A 31 -9.43 -3.25 1.67
CA SER A 31 -8.50 -4.33 2.00
C SER A 31 -7.35 -3.84 2.89
N PHE A 32 -6.93 -2.59 2.74
CA PHE A 32 -5.91 -1.96 3.56
C PHE A 32 -6.38 -1.79 5.02
N HIS A 33 -7.59 -1.28 5.24
CA HIS A 33 -8.18 -1.17 6.58
C HIS A 33 -8.43 -2.52 7.23
N ALA A 34 -8.73 -3.55 6.44
CA ALA A 34 -8.89 -4.93 6.92
C ALA A 34 -7.54 -5.64 7.22
N GLY A 35 -6.40 -5.04 6.85
CA GLY A 35 -5.09 -5.68 6.99
C GLY A 35 -4.87 -6.85 6.03
N ASP A 36 -5.73 -7.02 5.00
CA ASP A 36 -5.66 -8.11 4.03
C ASP A 36 -4.64 -7.81 2.93
N THR A 37 -3.39 -8.14 3.22
CA THR A 37 -2.26 -7.90 2.31
C THR A 37 -2.36 -8.70 1.01
N THR A 38 -3.08 -9.84 1.01
CA THR A 38 -3.28 -10.66 -0.18
C THR A 38 -4.24 -9.98 -1.15
N SER A 39 -5.37 -9.49 -0.67
CA SER A 39 -6.31 -8.73 -1.50
C SER A 39 -5.71 -7.41 -1.97
N GLN A 40 -4.95 -6.71 -1.14
CA GLN A 40 -4.27 -5.46 -1.53
C GLN A 40 -3.40 -5.65 -2.77
N ILE A 41 -2.52 -6.66 -2.79
CA ILE A 41 -1.61 -6.85 -3.93
C ILE A 41 -2.34 -7.33 -5.19
N LEU A 42 -3.44 -8.06 -5.06
CA LEU A 42 -4.28 -8.46 -6.20
C LEU A 42 -4.94 -7.23 -6.83
N VAL A 43 -5.60 -6.38 -6.03
CA VAL A 43 -6.20 -5.12 -6.50
C VAL A 43 -5.17 -4.23 -7.18
N LEU A 44 -3.98 -4.07 -6.60
CA LEU A 44 -2.92 -3.25 -7.20
C LEU A 44 -2.46 -3.77 -8.57
N LYS A 45 -2.36 -5.10 -8.75
CA LYS A 45 -1.99 -5.70 -10.04
C LYS A 45 -3.07 -5.53 -11.10
N GLU A 46 -4.34 -5.68 -10.72
CA GLU A 46 -5.47 -5.46 -11.63
C GLU A 46 -5.57 -3.98 -12.02
N TRP A 47 -5.36 -3.08 -11.07
CA TRP A 47 -5.31 -1.64 -11.33
C TRP A 47 -4.18 -1.27 -12.26
N GLU A 48 -2.96 -1.80 -12.01
CA GLU A 48 -1.78 -1.56 -12.87
C GLU A 48 -2.01 -2.08 -14.30
N ALA A 49 -2.68 -3.22 -14.47
CA ALA A 49 -3.03 -3.76 -15.77
C ALA A 49 -4.08 -2.90 -16.52
N SER A 50 -5.02 -2.31 -15.78
CA SER A 50 -6.12 -1.52 -16.35
C SER A 50 -5.74 -0.06 -16.58
N ASN A 51 -5.01 0.55 -15.64
CA ASN A 51 -4.61 1.96 -15.68
C ASN A 51 -3.23 2.19 -15.07
N PRO A 52 -2.15 1.82 -15.78
CA PRO A 52 -0.77 1.84 -15.25
C PRO A 52 -0.23 3.25 -14.96
N LYS A 53 -0.90 4.30 -15.46
CA LYS A 53 -0.51 5.70 -15.27
C LYS A 53 -1.42 6.46 -14.30
N ASP A 54 -2.20 5.76 -13.50
CA ASP A 54 -3.01 6.41 -12.48
C ASP A 54 -2.12 6.90 -11.32
N PRO A 55 -2.12 8.19 -10.97
CA PRO A 55 -1.31 8.71 -9.88
C PRO A 55 -1.63 8.04 -8.53
N GLU A 56 -2.88 7.67 -8.28
CA GLU A 56 -3.27 6.99 -7.05
C GLU A 56 -2.65 5.59 -6.94
N LEU A 57 -2.42 4.90 -8.05
CA LEU A 57 -1.78 3.59 -8.07
C LEU A 57 -0.38 3.62 -7.44
N PHE A 58 0.42 4.65 -7.76
CA PHE A 58 1.77 4.81 -7.19
C PHE A 58 1.73 5.03 -5.68
N THR A 59 0.79 5.85 -5.22
CA THR A 59 0.58 6.10 -3.79
C THR A 59 0.14 4.83 -3.06
N ARG A 60 -0.76 4.02 -3.67
CA ARG A 60 -1.24 2.77 -3.04
C ARG A 60 -0.17 1.68 -3.03
N TYR A 61 0.64 1.55 -4.06
CA TYR A 61 1.81 0.66 -4.04
C TYR A 61 2.82 1.08 -2.96
N PHE A 62 3.10 2.38 -2.84
CA PHE A 62 3.95 2.90 -1.79
C PHE A 62 3.41 2.51 -0.40
N ASN A 63 2.14 2.79 -0.14
CA ASN A 63 1.50 2.48 1.14
C ASN A 63 1.55 0.97 1.45
N TYR A 64 1.30 0.11 0.46
CA TYR A 64 1.38 -1.34 0.61
C TYR A 64 2.77 -1.80 1.03
N PHE A 65 3.80 -1.42 0.27
CA PHE A 65 5.17 -1.86 0.56
C PHE A 65 5.71 -1.24 1.86
N PHE A 66 5.41 0.02 2.12
CA PHE A 66 5.81 0.70 3.36
C PHE A 66 5.17 0.06 4.60
N ALA A 67 3.86 -0.19 4.58
CA ALA A 67 3.19 -0.89 5.67
C ALA A 67 3.75 -2.30 5.88
N LYS A 68 3.99 -3.04 4.80
CA LYS A 68 4.54 -4.40 4.84
C LYS A 68 6.00 -4.45 5.28
N SER A 69 6.78 -3.38 5.07
CA SER A 69 8.18 -3.30 5.52
C SER A 69 8.31 -3.22 7.03
N LYS A 70 7.30 -2.67 7.73
CA LYS A 70 7.32 -2.52 9.19
C LYS A 70 7.19 -3.86 9.89
N LYS A 71 8.18 -4.17 10.73
CA LYS A 71 8.18 -5.35 11.59
C LYS A 71 8.33 -4.90 13.03
N LYS A 72 7.42 -5.34 13.87
CA LYS A 72 7.51 -5.13 15.31
C LYS A 72 8.28 -6.29 15.92
N VAL A 73 9.36 -6.00 16.64
CA VAL A 73 10.20 -6.97 17.31
C VAL A 73 10.35 -6.59 18.79
N LEU A 74 10.40 -7.60 19.65
CA LEU A 74 10.79 -7.40 21.04
C LEU A 74 12.32 -7.33 21.09
N ALA A 75 12.87 -6.22 21.57
CA ALA A 75 14.30 -5.99 21.61
C ALA A 75 14.78 -5.67 23.02
N LEU A 76 16.01 -6.08 23.30
CA LEU A 76 16.78 -5.68 24.48
C LEU A 76 17.69 -4.52 24.06
N THR A 77 17.62 -3.39 24.76
CA THR A 77 18.37 -2.18 24.41
C THR A 77 18.95 -1.50 25.64
N SER A 78 19.98 -0.68 25.44
CA SER A 78 20.54 0.21 26.49
C SER A 78 19.65 1.41 26.76
N ASP A 79 18.85 1.82 25.77
CA ASP A 79 17.99 3.00 25.85
C ASP A 79 16.53 2.61 26.14
N PRO A 80 15.78 3.45 26.86
CA PRO A 80 14.37 3.20 27.15
C PRO A 80 13.55 3.11 25.82
N PRO A 81 12.58 2.19 25.75
CA PRO A 81 11.70 2.08 24.59
C PRO A 81 10.76 3.29 24.46
N TYR A 82 10.31 3.58 23.24
CA TYR A 82 9.29 4.62 22.96
C TYR A 82 7.88 4.15 23.33
N GLY A 83 7.62 3.69 24.53
CA GLY A 83 6.33 3.19 24.94
C GLY A 83 6.44 2.23 26.11
N GLU A 84 5.54 1.27 26.17
CA GLU A 84 5.60 0.26 27.23
C GLU A 84 6.83 -0.63 27.07
N GLY A 85 7.54 -0.81 28.16
CA GLY A 85 8.71 -1.68 28.23
C GLY A 85 9.04 -2.09 29.64
N LEU A 86 9.87 -3.10 29.75
CA LEU A 86 10.36 -3.62 31.03
C LEU A 86 11.75 -3.07 31.30
N LEU A 87 11.92 -2.53 32.51
CA LEU A 87 13.23 -2.18 33.05
C LEU A 87 13.93 -3.47 33.53
N ILE A 88 15.16 -3.68 33.11
CA ILE A 88 15.97 -4.79 33.55
C ILE A 88 17.03 -4.28 34.50
N GLN A 89 17.04 -4.82 35.71
CA GLN A 89 18.02 -4.49 36.75
C GLN A 89 18.81 -5.69 37.15
N ASP A 90 20.03 -5.45 37.58
CA ASP A 90 20.86 -6.47 38.23
C ASP A 90 20.45 -6.70 39.70
N SER A 91 21.15 -7.60 40.39
CA SER A 91 20.90 -7.92 41.80
C SER A 91 21.16 -6.76 42.77
N THR A 92 21.84 -5.70 42.31
CA THR A 92 22.12 -4.49 43.09
C THR A 92 21.08 -3.39 42.86
N GLY A 93 20.13 -3.59 41.93
CA GLY A 93 19.14 -2.61 41.54
C GLY A 93 19.63 -1.64 40.44
N SER A 94 20.84 -1.88 39.90
CA SER A 94 21.37 -1.06 38.81
C SER A 94 20.72 -1.44 37.46
N THR A 95 20.32 -0.42 36.69
CA THR A 95 19.73 -0.67 35.35
C THR A 95 20.77 -1.22 34.39
N VAL A 96 20.52 -2.40 33.85
CA VAL A 96 21.37 -3.07 32.84
C VAL A 96 20.78 -3.02 31.45
N GLY A 97 19.51 -2.64 31.30
CA GLY A 97 18.88 -2.48 30.01
C GLY A 97 17.35 -2.37 30.07
N TYR A 98 16.77 -2.34 28.93
CA TYR A 98 15.32 -2.25 28.73
C TYR A 98 14.89 -3.31 27.73
N MET A 99 13.72 -3.91 27.94
CA MET A 99 13.06 -4.78 26.98
C MET A 99 11.76 -4.16 26.54
N GLY A 100 11.59 -3.94 25.25
CA GLY A 100 10.40 -3.33 24.70
C GLY A 100 10.26 -3.53 23.21
N ASP A 101 9.12 -3.09 22.69
CA ASP A 101 8.84 -3.15 21.28
C ASP A 101 9.71 -2.17 20.49
N ARG A 102 10.29 -2.67 19.40
CA ARG A 102 10.98 -1.87 18.38
C ARG A 102 10.38 -2.13 17.03
N ILE A 103 10.24 -1.09 16.23
CA ILE A 103 9.87 -1.22 14.83
C ILE A 103 11.15 -1.35 14.01
N TYR A 104 11.17 -2.33 13.16
CA TYR A 104 12.23 -2.58 12.22
C TYR A 104 11.66 -2.52 10.81
N PHE A 105 12.42 -1.97 9.87
CA PHE A 105 12.00 -1.90 8.47
C PHE A 105 12.78 -2.93 7.64
N ASP A 106 12.05 -3.77 6.89
CA ASP A 106 12.65 -4.65 5.90
C ASP A 106 13.20 -3.79 4.76
N PRO A 107 14.54 -3.78 4.52
CA PRO A 107 15.14 -2.86 3.57
C PRO A 107 14.71 -3.08 2.13
N ASN A 108 14.42 -4.33 1.73
CA ASN A 108 13.99 -4.63 0.37
C ASN A 108 12.57 -4.12 0.11
N LEU A 109 11.67 -4.30 1.08
CA LEU A 109 10.29 -3.81 0.97
C LEU A 109 10.25 -2.27 1.05
N LEU A 110 11.07 -1.67 1.91
CA LEU A 110 11.19 -0.22 2.02
C LEU A 110 11.73 0.40 0.72
N GLN A 111 12.75 -0.22 0.12
CA GLN A 111 13.27 0.21 -1.17
C GLN A 111 12.23 0.07 -2.29
N ALA A 112 11.43 -1.01 -2.28
CA ALA A 112 10.34 -1.18 -3.22
C ALA A 112 9.27 -0.08 -3.06
N ALA A 113 8.96 0.33 -1.83
CA ALA A 113 8.08 1.47 -1.57
C ALA A 113 8.64 2.76 -2.17
N PHE A 114 9.91 3.09 -1.89
CA PHE A 114 10.54 4.29 -2.43
C PHE A 114 10.61 4.29 -3.96
N ASN A 115 10.94 3.18 -4.59
CA ASN A 115 10.97 3.08 -6.05
C ASN A 115 9.60 3.39 -6.67
N ARG A 116 8.51 2.93 -6.06
CA ARG A 116 7.15 3.21 -6.54
C ARG A 116 6.78 4.68 -6.39
N ILE A 117 7.03 5.27 -5.22
CA ILE A 117 6.67 6.69 -5.03
C ILE A 117 7.55 7.62 -5.86
N ASP A 118 8.83 7.31 -6.07
CA ASP A 118 9.73 8.10 -6.91
C ASP A 118 9.31 8.07 -8.38
N SER A 119 8.85 6.91 -8.87
CA SER A 119 8.25 6.81 -10.19
C SER A 119 7.00 7.69 -10.32
N GLY A 120 6.15 7.69 -9.27
CA GLY A 120 4.99 8.58 -9.22
C GLY A 120 5.35 10.06 -9.23
N ILE A 121 6.32 10.46 -8.41
CA ILE A 121 6.80 11.86 -8.34
C ILE A 121 7.39 12.32 -9.66
N ALA A 122 8.11 11.44 -10.38
CA ALA A 122 8.69 11.75 -11.68
C ALA A 122 7.61 11.96 -12.76
N LEU A 123 6.53 11.17 -12.72
CA LEU A 123 5.42 11.29 -13.68
C LEU A 123 4.46 12.41 -13.33
N PHE A 124 4.30 12.72 -12.04
CA PHE A 124 3.32 13.68 -11.52
C PHE A 124 3.99 14.67 -10.54
N PRO A 125 4.84 15.58 -11.05
CA PRO A 125 5.68 16.46 -10.21
C PRO A 125 4.86 17.41 -9.33
N ASP A 126 3.62 17.71 -9.70
CA ASP A 126 2.72 18.60 -8.97
C ASP A 126 1.97 17.91 -7.81
N ARG A 127 2.07 16.58 -7.70
CA ARG A 127 1.46 15.79 -6.61
C ARG A 127 2.32 15.89 -5.35
N LEU A 128 2.05 16.92 -4.54
CA LEU A 128 2.77 17.18 -3.29
C LEU A 128 2.53 16.09 -2.23
N ASP A 129 1.38 15.46 -2.25
CA ASP A 129 1.04 14.35 -1.34
C ASP A 129 2.02 13.18 -1.44
N MET A 130 2.52 12.85 -2.65
CA MET A 130 3.55 11.83 -2.84
C MET A 130 4.87 12.21 -2.16
N ARG A 131 5.27 13.49 -2.28
CA ARG A 131 6.49 14.02 -1.64
C ARG A 131 6.37 14.00 -0.11
N PHE A 132 5.23 14.42 0.43
CA PHE A 132 4.97 14.35 1.86
C PHE A 132 4.95 12.91 2.38
N GLY A 133 4.34 11.98 1.66
CA GLY A 133 4.36 10.57 2.00
C GLY A 133 5.78 10.00 2.07
N LYS A 134 6.64 10.35 1.10
CA LYS A 134 8.05 9.95 1.10
C LYS A 134 8.83 10.54 2.28
N ILE A 135 8.66 11.85 2.56
CA ILE A 135 9.31 12.52 3.70
C ILE A 135 8.89 11.89 5.03
N TYR A 136 7.60 11.59 5.18
CA TYR A 136 7.10 10.91 6.37
C TYR A 136 7.77 9.54 6.57
N ALA A 137 7.88 8.73 5.51
CA ALA A 137 8.51 7.42 5.59
C ALA A 137 10.00 7.50 5.93
N LEU A 138 10.74 8.47 5.35
CA LEU A 138 12.14 8.73 5.65
C LEU A 138 12.34 9.19 7.10
N GLY A 139 11.42 9.99 7.64
CA GLY A 139 11.44 10.39 9.05
C GLY A 139 11.25 9.18 9.97
N GLN A 140 10.35 8.27 9.62
CA GLN A 140 10.14 7.03 10.39
C GLN A 140 11.36 6.10 10.36
N GLU A 141 12.09 6.04 9.25
CA GLU A 141 13.31 5.21 9.12
C GLU A 141 14.45 5.75 10.00
N LYS A 142 14.63 7.08 10.05
CA LYS A 142 15.74 7.73 10.80
C LYS A 142 15.58 7.65 12.30
N ASP A 143 14.38 7.54 12.82
CA ASP A 143 14.12 7.44 14.25
C ASP A 143 14.59 6.09 14.85
N TRP A 144 15.18 5.21 14.03
CA TRP A 144 15.59 3.84 14.41
C TRP A 144 17.09 3.60 14.28
N THR A 145 17.87 4.59 13.91
CA THR A 145 19.35 4.55 13.94
C THR A 145 19.89 5.21 15.18
#